data_cc5a5b500108522b227f412c381c306e
#
_entry.id   cc5a5b500108522b227f412c381c306e
#
_cell.length_a   1.000
_cell.length_b   1.000
_cell.length_c   1.000
_cell.angle_alpha   90.00
_cell.angle_beta   90.00
_cell.angle_gamma   90.00
#
_symmetry.space_group_name_H-M   'P 1'
#
loop_
_entity.id
_entity.type
_entity.pdbx_description
1 polymer ?
#
loop_
_entity_poly.entity_id
_entity_poly.type
_entity_poly.pdbx_seq_one_letter_code
_entity_poly.pdbx_strand_id
1 'polypeptide(L)'
;MKIKKSLLLIGLFVGAATLGFWWMPHINPPILQKIIDTDNLEGITIAEPLWGSQGLAVVFVDTQKFPARELAKRVAASGLSVAIIDSWQVLNNFNFETNQCLDYQFVDKSVKALTKELPISALIPDWLAEYLPFNTANRLIVTGIAEGALLPFINAQGQNNATNLSIGFSVELPTDLALCPPLSTQNSNAKIKLISDVGLKSKWRSVWTDQPKAETGVFIKNLGDVETRIAAYDTPLDALLLDELNAAVGKSTGSAPMPVVEVPVAKHSDTVTLFYSGDGGWRDLDRTIAGEMAALNYPVVGVDVLRYFWEHKTPEQAATDLTATMAYYRKNWGVKSFVLAGYSFGADILPAIYNRLPQQDKDSVPLLALIALANHADFEIHVSGWLGQSGAELPLAPELAQIPKNKILCVYGKEEIAETACTSLLNTEANILELPGGHHFDEDYPKLTRKILDVYQQHGIN
;
A
#
# COMPACT_ATOMS: atom_id res chain seq x y z
N MET A 1 47.63 33.07 -31.37
CA MET A 1 46.31 32.90 -32.01
C MET A 1 45.82 31.44 -32.06
N LYS A 2 46.41 30.47 -31.37
CA LYS A 2 46.01 29.06 -31.34
C LYS A 2 45.14 28.64 -30.13
N ILE A 3 45.11 29.44 -29.06
CA ILE A 3 44.39 29.14 -27.81
C ILE A 3 42.86 29.38 -27.93
N LYS A 4 42.42 30.35 -28.76
CA LYS A 4 40.99 30.65 -28.92
C LYS A 4 40.20 29.57 -29.68
N LYS A 5 40.81 28.73 -30.50
CA LYS A 5 40.10 27.66 -31.21
C LYS A 5 39.84 26.42 -30.35
N SER A 6 40.70 26.15 -29.37
CA SER A 6 40.50 25.02 -28.43
C SER A 6 39.39 25.29 -27.41
N LEU A 7 39.25 26.54 -26.95
CA LEU A 7 38.17 26.95 -26.05
C LEU A 7 36.80 26.94 -26.74
N LEU A 8 36.74 27.25 -28.05
CA LEU A 8 35.51 27.21 -28.82
C LEU A 8 35.04 25.77 -29.07
N LEU A 9 35.95 24.81 -29.24
CA LEU A 9 35.62 23.37 -29.42
C LEU A 9 35.15 22.74 -28.09
N ILE A 10 35.71 23.12 -26.97
CA ILE A 10 35.27 22.64 -25.65
C ILE A 10 33.90 23.24 -25.32
N GLY A 11 33.65 24.51 -25.61
CA GLY A 11 32.34 25.15 -25.45
C GLY A 11 31.25 24.53 -26.31
N LEU A 12 31.56 24.12 -27.55
CA LEU A 12 30.64 23.42 -28.45
C LEU A 12 30.35 21.96 -27.99
N PHE A 13 31.33 21.26 -27.44
CA PHE A 13 31.13 19.92 -26.89
C PHE A 13 30.31 19.94 -25.61
N VAL A 14 30.51 20.90 -24.72
CA VAL A 14 29.73 21.09 -23.49
C VAL A 14 28.32 21.56 -23.85
N GLY A 15 28.16 22.48 -24.83
CA GLY A 15 26.84 22.94 -25.28
C GLY A 15 26.04 21.85 -26.02
N ALA A 16 26.69 21.00 -26.81
CA ALA A 16 26.04 19.85 -27.44
C ALA A 16 25.67 18.75 -26.45
N ALA A 17 26.49 18.55 -25.41
CA ALA A 17 26.19 17.64 -24.32
C ALA A 17 24.98 18.12 -23.50
N THR A 18 24.91 19.42 -23.15
CA THR A 18 23.80 20.00 -22.40
C THR A 18 22.51 20.05 -23.20
N LEU A 19 22.53 20.36 -24.51
CA LEU A 19 21.36 20.32 -25.37
C LEU A 19 20.89 18.89 -25.66
N GLY A 20 21.80 17.91 -25.78
CA GLY A 20 21.48 16.50 -25.87
C GLY A 20 20.80 15.96 -24.59
N PHE A 21 21.18 16.47 -23.43
CA PHE A 21 20.59 16.09 -22.14
C PHE A 21 19.12 16.60 -21.98
N TRP A 22 18.79 17.72 -22.57
CA TRP A 22 17.41 18.25 -22.52
C TRP A 22 16.45 17.52 -23.48
N TRP A 23 16.96 16.81 -24.48
CA TRP A 23 16.18 16.10 -25.48
C TRP A 23 16.08 14.57 -25.28
N MET A 24 16.63 14.03 -24.17
CA MET A 24 16.58 12.60 -23.84
C MET A 24 15.76 12.32 -22.56
N PRO A 25 14.43 12.59 -22.54
CA PRO A 25 13.64 12.33 -21.32
C PRO A 25 13.34 10.86 -21.03
N HIS A 26 13.78 9.90 -21.87
CA HIS A 26 13.35 8.50 -21.78
C HIS A 26 14.44 7.43 -21.92
N ILE A 27 15.73 7.78 -21.87
CA ILE A 27 16.77 6.77 -21.81
C ILE A 27 17.06 6.47 -20.35
N ASN A 28 16.70 5.26 -19.90
CA ASN A 28 17.11 4.77 -18.59
C ASN A 28 18.63 4.86 -18.50
N PRO A 29 19.21 5.44 -17.42
CA PRO A 29 20.64 5.54 -17.28
C PRO A 29 21.26 4.14 -17.32
N PRO A 30 22.42 3.96 -17.98
CA PRO A 30 23.18 2.73 -17.87
C PRO A 30 23.41 2.40 -16.40
N ILE A 31 23.24 1.12 -16.04
CA ILE A 31 23.39 0.63 -14.68
C ILE A 31 24.66 -0.18 -14.59
N LEU A 32 25.51 0.19 -13.66
CA LEU A 32 26.71 -0.56 -13.30
C LEU A 32 26.35 -1.56 -12.20
N GLN A 33 26.81 -2.79 -12.35
CA GLN A 33 26.62 -3.84 -11.34
C GLN A 33 27.96 -4.47 -10.96
N LYS A 34 28.13 -4.74 -9.68
CA LYS A 34 29.26 -5.52 -9.15
C LYS A 34 28.80 -6.40 -8.00
N ILE A 35 29.57 -7.40 -7.66
CA ILE A 35 29.42 -8.20 -6.45
C ILE A 35 30.61 -7.85 -5.56
N ILE A 36 30.34 -7.62 -4.29
CA ILE A 36 31.36 -7.35 -3.29
C ILE A 36 31.16 -8.20 -2.04
N ASP A 37 32.21 -8.34 -1.28
CA ASP A 37 32.21 -8.93 0.06
C ASP A 37 32.63 -7.85 1.05
N THR A 38 32.14 -7.96 2.27
CA THR A 38 32.57 -7.14 3.41
C THR A 38 33.05 -8.05 4.54
N ASP A 39 33.61 -7.49 5.62
CA ASP A 39 34.07 -8.29 6.75
C ASP A 39 33.03 -9.25 7.34
N ASN A 40 31.74 -8.95 7.17
CA ASN A 40 30.66 -9.68 7.80
C ASN A 40 29.62 -10.28 6.81
N LEU A 41 29.68 -9.93 5.53
CA LEU A 41 28.68 -10.30 4.52
C LEU A 41 29.36 -10.58 3.18
N GLU A 42 28.95 -11.66 2.51
CA GLU A 42 29.48 -12.12 1.23
C GLU A 42 28.42 -12.01 0.12
N GLY A 43 28.87 -11.91 -1.12
CA GLY A 43 27.98 -11.96 -2.28
C GLY A 43 26.99 -10.81 -2.43
N ILE A 44 27.29 -9.64 -1.85
CA ILE A 44 26.43 -8.46 -1.91
C ILE A 44 26.37 -7.96 -3.35
N THR A 45 25.16 -7.90 -3.93
CA THR A 45 24.96 -7.35 -5.25
C THR A 45 24.75 -5.85 -5.18
N ILE A 46 25.66 -5.08 -5.76
CA ILE A 46 25.56 -3.63 -5.88
C ILE A 46 25.14 -3.25 -7.29
N ALA A 47 24.23 -2.28 -7.41
CA ALA A 47 23.91 -1.63 -8.67
C ALA A 47 23.79 -0.12 -8.49
N GLU A 48 24.29 0.63 -9.47
CA GLU A 48 24.29 2.10 -9.45
C GLU A 48 23.90 2.65 -10.82
N PRO A 49 23.07 3.70 -10.85
CA PRO A 49 22.82 4.47 -12.07
C PRO A 49 24.07 5.27 -12.45
N LEU A 50 24.52 5.19 -13.71
CA LEU A 50 25.74 5.86 -14.19
C LEU A 50 25.71 7.39 -14.06
N TRP A 51 24.49 7.97 -14.08
CA TRP A 51 24.31 9.44 -14.10
C TRP A 51 24.04 10.07 -12.74
N GLY A 52 24.43 9.39 -11.67
CA GLY A 52 24.26 9.87 -10.29
C GLY A 52 23.08 9.22 -9.57
N SER A 53 23.17 9.21 -8.25
CA SER A 53 22.21 8.55 -7.37
C SER A 53 21.47 9.54 -6.48
N GLN A 54 20.18 9.33 -6.26
CA GLN A 54 19.36 10.13 -5.33
C GLN A 54 19.46 9.64 -3.88
N GLY A 55 20.22 8.59 -3.63
CA GLY A 55 20.42 7.98 -2.32
C GLY A 55 20.87 6.53 -2.41
N LEU A 56 21.09 5.91 -1.27
CA LEU A 56 21.43 4.50 -1.15
C LEU A 56 20.28 3.73 -0.53
N ALA A 57 19.85 2.65 -1.19
CA ALA A 57 18.96 1.65 -0.65
C ALA A 57 19.76 0.39 -0.27
N VAL A 58 19.73 -0.01 1.00
CA VAL A 58 20.23 -1.30 1.47
C VAL A 58 19.03 -2.21 1.66
N VAL A 59 18.96 -3.30 0.89
CA VAL A 59 17.78 -4.14 0.74
C VAL A 59 18.09 -5.56 1.19
N PHE A 60 17.40 -6.02 2.22
CA PHE A 60 17.50 -7.37 2.77
C PHE A 60 16.37 -8.24 2.23
N VAL A 61 16.69 -9.27 1.46
CA VAL A 61 15.70 -10.16 0.83
C VAL A 61 16.22 -11.59 0.78
N ASP A 62 15.30 -12.54 0.69
CA ASP A 62 15.61 -13.91 0.30
C ASP A 62 16.00 -13.91 -1.19
N THR A 63 17.30 -14.06 -1.49
CA THR A 63 17.82 -13.99 -2.87
C THR A 63 17.44 -15.19 -3.73
N GLN A 64 16.91 -16.26 -3.13
CA GLN A 64 16.34 -17.39 -3.87
C GLN A 64 14.95 -17.04 -4.42
N LYS A 65 14.15 -16.28 -3.65
CA LYS A 65 12.82 -15.80 -4.07
C LYS A 65 12.91 -14.54 -4.94
N PHE A 66 13.85 -13.65 -4.61
CA PHE A 66 14.05 -12.37 -5.29
C PHE A 66 15.46 -12.29 -5.88
N PRO A 67 15.67 -12.66 -7.16
CA PRO A 67 16.99 -12.68 -7.78
C PRO A 67 17.72 -11.34 -7.65
N ALA A 68 18.83 -11.32 -6.93
CA ALA A 68 19.52 -10.10 -6.49
C ALA A 68 19.89 -9.16 -7.65
N ARG A 69 20.39 -9.73 -8.77
CA ARG A 69 20.81 -8.94 -9.94
C ARG A 69 19.65 -8.20 -10.61
N GLU A 70 18.50 -8.89 -10.78
CA GLU A 70 17.33 -8.29 -11.42
C GLU A 70 16.68 -7.24 -10.51
N LEU A 71 16.54 -7.54 -9.23
CA LEU A 71 16.02 -6.58 -8.26
C LEU A 71 16.92 -5.34 -8.19
N ALA A 72 18.24 -5.52 -8.12
CA ALA A 72 19.21 -4.42 -8.10
C ALA A 72 19.09 -3.52 -9.33
N LYS A 73 18.93 -4.09 -10.54
CA LYS A 73 18.70 -3.30 -11.76
C LYS A 73 17.44 -2.46 -11.68
N ARG A 74 16.34 -3.06 -11.23
CA ARG A 74 15.05 -2.36 -11.13
C ARG A 74 15.12 -1.21 -10.13
N VAL A 75 15.76 -1.41 -8.97
CA VAL A 75 15.97 -0.34 -7.98
C VAL A 75 16.89 0.74 -8.55
N ALA A 76 18.00 0.37 -9.19
CA ALA A 76 18.91 1.36 -9.79
C ALA A 76 18.25 2.16 -10.92
N ALA A 77 17.36 1.55 -11.70
CA ALA A 77 16.57 2.25 -12.73
C ALA A 77 15.65 3.34 -12.13
N SER A 78 15.25 3.22 -10.86
CA SER A 78 14.52 4.28 -10.14
C SER A 78 15.41 5.47 -9.73
N GLY A 79 16.74 5.38 -9.95
CA GLY A 79 17.70 6.46 -9.65
C GLY A 79 18.33 6.35 -8.26
N LEU A 80 18.28 5.20 -7.62
CA LEU A 80 18.96 4.91 -6.36
C LEU A 80 20.18 4.02 -6.59
N SER A 81 21.26 4.23 -5.86
CA SER A 81 22.25 3.18 -5.64
C SER A 81 21.66 2.12 -4.73
N VAL A 82 21.97 0.85 -4.95
CA VAL A 82 21.39 -0.24 -4.16
C VAL A 82 22.43 -1.29 -3.82
N ALA A 83 22.34 -1.81 -2.60
CA ALA A 83 23.01 -3.01 -2.14
C ALA A 83 21.94 -4.06 -1.78
N ILE A 84 21.92 -5.19 -2.48
CA ILE A 84 21.05 -6.33 -2.18
C ILE A 84 21.84 -7.33 -1.36
N ILE A 85 21.31 -7.68 -0.19
CA ILE A 85 21.90 -8.60 0.79
C ILE A 85 20.93 -9.76 0.99
N ASP A 86 21.47 -10.97 1.00
CA ASP A 86 20.68 -12.15 1.36
C ASP A 86 20.29 -12.10 2.84
N SER A 87 18.97 -12.04 3.11
CA SER A 87 18.45 -11.95 4.48
C SER A 87 18.79 -13.19 5.30
N TRP A 88 18.78 -14.39 4.69
CA TRP A 88 19.10 -15.62 5.39
C TRP A 88 20.57 -15.71 5.76
N GLN A 89 21.49 -15.15 4.97
CA GLN A 89 22.89 -15.03 5.35
C GLN A 89 23.06 -14.26 6.64
N VAL A 90 22.29 -13.17 6.82
CA VAL A 90 22.32 -12.38 8.05
C VAL A 90 21.67 -13.14 9.20
N LEU A 91 20.43 -13.63 9.03
CA LEU A 91 19.65 -14.24 10.10
C LEU A 91 20.30 -15.53 10.64
N ASN A 92 20.86 -16.35 9.76
CA ASN A 92 21.49 -17.62 10.14
C ASN A 92 22.81 -17.45 10.93
N ASN A 93 23.44 -16.29 10.85
CA ASN A 93 24.63 -15.99 11.64
C ASN A 93 24.32 -15.75 13.13
N PHE A 94 23.06 -15.50 13.48
CA PHE A 94 22.62 -15.14 14.83
C PHE A 94 21.62 -16.17 15.35
N ASN A 95 22.12 -17.33 15.75
CA ASN A 95 21.32 -18.39 16.34
C ASN A 95 21.83 -18.74 17.73
N PHE A 96 21.05 -19.52 18.46
CA PHE A 96 21.42 -19.96 19.82
C PHE A 96 22.69 -20.83 19.87
N GLU A 97 23.06 -21.49 18.76
CA GLU A 97 24.27 -22.34 18.68
C GLU A 97 25.54 -21.49 18.54
N THR A 98 25.47 -20.36 17.83
CA THR A 98 26.63 -19.47 17.64
C THR A 98 26.94 -18.62 18.85
N ASN A 99 26.04 -18.60 19.84
CA ASN A 99 26.16 -17.75 21.04
C ASN A 99 26.29 -16.23 20.70
N GLN A 100 25.81 -15.84 19.53
CA GLN A 100 25.75 -14.44 19.05
C GLN A 100 24.30 -14.03 18.89
N CYS A 101 23.98 -12.81 19.27
CA CYS A 101 22.65 -12.25 19.11
C CYS A 101 22.67 -11.08 18.12
N LEU A 102 21.58 -10.91 17.39
CA LEU A 102 21.38 -9.84 16.41
C LEU A 102 20.90 -8.57 17.11
N ASP A 103 21.56 -7.45 16.83
CA ASP A 103 21.20 -6.11 17.32
C ASP A 103 21.30 -5.05 16.22
N TYR A 104 20.91 -3.82 16.55
CA TYR A 104 21.00 -2.69 15.63
C TYR A 104 22.46 -2.33 15.27
N GLN A 105 23.45 -2.64 16.12
CA GLN A 105 24.85 -2.30 15.88
C GLN A 105 25.41 -3.11 14.71
N PHE A 106 25.00 -4.37 14.59
CA PHE A 106 25.38 -5.18 13.45
C PHE A 106 24.82 -4.61 12.14
N VAL A 107 23.53 -4.25 12.11
CA VAL A 107 22.89 -3.69 10.91
C VAL A 107 23.51 -2.35 10.55
N ASP A 108 23.68 -1.44 11.50
CA ASP A 108 24.31 -0.14 11.34
C ASP A 108 25.76 -0.25 10.84
N LYS A 109 26.55 -1.17 11.40
CA LYS A 109 27.93 -1.43 10.97
C LYS A 109 27.99 -1.93 9.53
N SER A 110 27.09 -2.88 9.17
CA SER A 110 27.00 -3.40 7.81
C SER A 110 26.60 -2.32 6.81
N VAL A 111 25.61 -1.50 7.14
CA VAL A 111 25.19 -0.36 6.32
C VAL A 111 26.34 0.66 6.15
N LYS A 112 27.05 0.99 7.23
CA LYS A 112 28.21 1.91 7.18
C LYS A 112 29.37 1.35 6.38
N ALA A 113 29.61 0.06 6.38
CA ALA A 113 30.62 -0.57 5.52
C ALA A 113 30.26 -0.37 4.05
N LEU A 114 28.99 -0.57 3.67
CA LEU A 114 28.51 -0.37 2.30
C LEU A 114 28.60 1.08 1.83
N THR A 115 28.34 2.05 2.70
CA THR A 115 28.46 3.46 2.32
C THR A 115 29.88 3.89 1.97
N LYS A 116 30.90 3.15 2.42
CA LYS A 116 32.31 3.38 2.04
C LYS A 116 32.66 2.77 0.68
N GLU A 117 31.99 1.70 0.29
CA GLU A 117 32.21 1.00 -0.98
C GLU A 117 31.42 1.63 -2.14
N LEU A 118 30.49 2.52 -1.84
CA LEU A 118 29.70 3.31 -2.77
C LEU A 118 30.10 4.80 -2.62
N PRO A 119 30.57 5.49 -3.63
CA PRO A 119 30.08 5.45 -5.00
C PRO A 119 31.15 5.04 -6.02
N ILE A 120 30.71 4.41 -7.12
CA ILE A 120 31.49 4.35 -8.37
C ILE A 120 31.72 5.77 -8.94
N SER A 121 30.93 6.78 -8.49
CA SER A 121 31.13 8.20 -8.81
C SER A 121 32.53 8.75 -8.40
N ALA A 122 33.29 8.06 -7.55
CA ALA A 122 34.70 8.36 -7.28
C ALA A 122 35.61 8.23 -8.53
N LEU A 123 35.10 7.71 -9.65
CA LEU A 123 35.80 7.72 -10.94
C LEU A 123 35.56 8.99 -11.75
N ILE A 124 34.65 9.86 -11.32
CA ILE A 124 34.42 11.16 -11.95
C ILE A 124 35.41 12.15 -11.30
N PRO A 125 36.32 12.75 -12.06
CA PRO A 125 37.25 13.75 -11.52
C PRO A 125 36.45 14.90 -10.84
N ASP A 126 36.91 15.38 -9.68
CA ASP A 126 36.27 16.44 -8.89
C ASP A 126 35.91 17.68 -9.71
N TRP A 127 36.74 18.04 -10.70
CA TRP A 127 36.45 19.17 -11.59
C TRP A 127 35.24 18.96 -12.51
N LEU A 128 34.82 17.69 -12.76
CA LEU A 128 33.63 17.36 -13.57
C LEU A 128 32.39 17.21 -12.70
N ALA A 129 32.54 16.81 -11.44
CA ALA A 129 31.45 16.69 -10.48
C ALA A 129 30.76 18.03 -10.21
N GLU A 130 31.53 19.14 -10.24
CA GLU A 130 31.04 20.51 -10.02
C GLU A 130 30.09 21.00 -11.14
N TYR A 131 30.19 20.43 -12.36
CA TYR A 131 29.38 20.82 -13.54
C TYR A 131 28.21 19.87 -13.82
N LEU A 132 28.12 18.77 -13.11
CA LEU A 132 27.05 17.81 -13.31
C LEU A 132 25.96 18.06 -12.26
N PRO A 133 24.67 18.01 -12.63
CA PRO A 133 23.57 18.32 -11.72
C PRO A 133 23.28 17.16 -10.75
N PHE A 134 24.36 16.58 -10.18
CA PHE A 134 24.25 15.47 -9.25
C PHE A 134 24.05 16.00 -7.83
N ASN A 135 22.82 16.21 -7.48
CA ASN A 135 22.46 16.36 -6.08
C ASN A 135 22.51 14.96 -5.45
N THR A 136 23.66 14.57 -4.91
CA THR A 136 23.78 13.40 -4.04
C THR A 136 23.01 13.70 -2.77
N ALA A 137 21.70 13.49 -2.82
CA ALA A 137 20.90 13.51 -1.61
C ALA A 137 21.45 12.38 -0.73
N ASN A 138 22.00 12.71 0.44
CA ASN A 138 22.48 11.76 1.43
C ASN A 138 21.32 10.97 2.05
N ARG A 139 20.44 10.40 1.20
CA ARG A 139 19.33 9.59 1.64
C ARG A 139 19.79 8.16 1.79
N LEU A 140 19.69 7.66 3.00
CA LEU A 140 19.90 6.26 3.30
C LEU A 140 18.56 5.61 3.59
N ILE A 141 18.25 4.55 2.83
CA ILE A 141 17.05 3.74 3.03
C ILE A 141 17.51 2.33 3.38
N VAL A 142 17.12 1.85 4.55
CA VAL A 142 17.34 0.48 4.99
C VAL A 142 16.00 -0.23 4.90
N THR A 143 15.91 -1.26 4.06
CA THR A 143 14.64 -1.93 3.77
C THR A 143 14.81 -3.44 3.71
N GLY A 144 13.69 -4.16 3.85
CA GLY A 144 13.68 -5.61 3.74
C GLY A 144 12.28 -6.14 3.42
N ILE A 145 12.24 -7.31 2.80
CA ILE A 145 11.02 -8.00 2.37
C ILE A 145 10.87 -9.29 3.16
N ALA A 146 9.66 -9.58 3.64
CA ALA A 146 9.29 -10.79 4.37
C ALA A 146 10.23 -11.08 5.56
N GLU A 147 11.03 -12.13 5.53
CA GLU A 147 12.00 -12.45 6.60
C GLU A 147 13.03 -11.31 6.77
N GLY A 148 13.43 -10.66 5.67
CA GLY A 148 14.33 -9.50 5.68
C GLY A 148 13.71 -8.25 6.30
N ALA A 149 12.39 -8.17 6.42
CA ALA A 149 11.66 -7.03 6.99
C ALA A 149 11.95 -6.79 8.49
N LEU A 150 12.49 -7.80 9.18
CA LEU A 150 12.96 -7.66 10.56
C LEU A 150 14.17 -6.71 10.67
N LEU A 151 15.07 -6.68 9.68
CA LEU A 151 16.33 -5.95 9.76
C LEU A 151 16.17 -4.42 9.78
N PRO A 152 15.29 -3.79 8.98
CA PRO A 152 14.95 -2.37 9.14
C PRO A 152 14.34 -2.04 10.50
N PHE A 153 13.51 -2.91 11.06
CA PHE A 153 12.97 -2.74 12.41
C PHE A 153 14.08 -2.76 13.46
N ILE A 154 15.02 -3.71 13.37
CA ILE A 154 16.19 -3.77 14.26
C ILE A 154 17.06 -2.51 14.09
N ASN A 155 17.29 -2.06 12.85
CA ASN A 155 18.03 -0.83 12.60
C ASN A 155 17.39 0.40 13.25
N ALA A 156 16.05 0.45 13.29
CA ALA A 156 15.29 1.55 13.91
C ALA A 156 15.42 1.59 15.45
N GLN A 157 15.91 0.51 16.10
CA GLN A 157 16.26 0.53 17.54
C GLN A 157 17.46 1.40 17.84
N GLY A 158 18.30 1.68 16.85
CA GLY A 158 19.43 2.60 16.94
C GLY A 158 19.07 4.02 16.52
N GLN A 159 19.80 5.01 17.05
CA GLN A 159 19.67 6.39 16.60
C GLN A 159 20.41 6.56 15.27
N ASN A 160 19.68 6.68 14.17
CA ASN A 160 20.21 6.86 12.83
C ASN A 160 19.30 7.78 12.00
N ASN A 161 19.82 8.26 10.87
CA ASN A 161 19.09 9.12 9.94
C ASN A 161 18.55 8.34 8.72
N ALA A 162 18.53 7.01 8.78
CA ALA A 162 17.99 6.18 7.72
C ALA A 162 16.47 6.21 7.72
N THR A 163 15.88 6.09 6.54
CA THR A 163 14.49 5.68 6.40
C THR A 163 14.45 4.16 6.54
N ASN A 164 13.88 3.65 7.64
CA ASN A 164 13.76 2.23 7.89
C ASN A 164 12.38 1.76 7.38
N LEU A 165 12.37 0.87 6.39
CA LEU A 165 11.17 0.43 5.70
C LEU A 165 11.08 -1.10 5.71
N SER A 166 10.03 -1.64 6.33
CA SER A 166 9.74 -3.06 6.33
C SER A 166 8.57 -3.40 5.42
N ILE A 167 8.72 -4.39 4.56
CA ILE A 167 7.66 -4.89 3.67
C ILE A 167 7.28 -6.30 4.11
N GLY A 168 6.05 -6.47 4.58
CA GLY A 168 5.55 -7.74 5.09
C GLY A 168 6.15 -8.11 6.44
N PHE A 169 6.42 -7.15 7.33
CA PHE A 169 6.94 -7.42 8.68
C PHE A 169 6.02 -8.33 9.48
N SER A 170 6.60 -9.25 10.24
CA SER A 170 5.92 -10.15 11.16
C SER A 170 6.68 -10.27 12.48
N VAL A 171 5.94 -10.40 13.58
CA VAL A 171 6.50 -10.74 14.88
C VAL A 171 6.86 -12.23 15.01
N GLU A 172 6.37 -13.08 14.10
CA GLU A 172 6.77 -14.49 14.03
C GLU A 172 8.13 -14.59 13.34
N LEU A 173 9.12 -15.08 14.06
CA LEU A 173 10.52 -15.15 13.64
C LEU A 173 10.95 -16.61 13.43
N PRO A 174 12.06 -16.85 12.71
CA PRO A 174 12.72 -18.17 12.68
C PRO A 174 12.98 -18.70 14.07
N THR A 175 12.84 -20.01 14.27
CA THR A 175 12.84 -20.67 15.60
C THR A 175 14.17 -20.63 16.33
N ASP A 176 15.25 -20.42 15.63
CA ASP A 176 16.63 -20.42 16.13
C ASP A 176 17.27 -19.04 16.21
N LEU A 177 16.55 -17.99 15.80
CA LEU A 177 17.08 -16.62 15.81
C LEU A 177 17.27 -16.09 17.24
N ALA A 178 18.48 -15.64 17.55
CA ALA A 178 18.83 -14.98 18.80
C ALA A 178 18.87 -13.46 18.64
N LEU A 179 18.05 -12.74 19.40
CA LEU A 179 18.04 -11.27 19.46
C LEU A 179 18.71 -10.79 20.74
N CYS A 180 19.49 -9.71 20.63
CA CYS A 180 20.10 -9.08 21.79
C CYS A 180 19.10 -8.26 22.60
N PRO A 181 19.25 -8.19 23.93
CA PRO A 181 18.49 -7.23 24.73
C PRO A 181 18.65 -5.79 24.22
N PRO A 182 17.62 -4.96 24.28
CA PRO A 182 16.33 -5.15 24.98
C PRO A 182 15.27 -5.92 24.19
N LEU A 183 15.55 -6.31 22.93
CA LEU A 183 14.62 -7.15 22.19
C LEU A 183 14.55 -8.52 22.84
N SER A 184 13.36 -9.03 23.02
CA SER A 184 13.13 -10.35 23.62
C SER A 184 12.18 -11.18 22.76
N THR A 185 12.27 -12.49 22.90
CA THR A 185 11.44 -13.43 22.17
C THR A 185 10.76 -14.39 23.15
N GLN A 186 9.57 -14.83 22.79
CA GLN A 186 8.82 -15.84 23.51
C GLN A 186 8.57 -17.04 22.61
N ASN A 187 8.87 -18.25 23.12
CA ASN A 187 8.54 -19.47 22.41
C ASN A 187 7.03 -19.71 22.44
N SER A 188 6.43 -19.95 21.28
CA SER A 188 5.02 -20.28 21.13
C SER A 188 4.86 -21.32 20.02
N ASN A 189 4.42 -22.56 20.39
CA ASN A 189 4.05 -23.61 19.44
C ASN A 189 5.06 -23.82 18.27
N ALA A 190 6.32 -24.07 18.56
CA ALA A 190 7.42 -24.23 17.60
C ALA A 190 7.75 -22.98 16.76
N LYS A 191 7.33 -21.79 17.19
CA LYS A 191 7.73 -20.49 16.63
C LYS A 191 8.24 -19.59 17.74
N ILE A 192 9.12 -18.65 17.36
CA ILE A 192 9.55 -17.58 18.24
C ILE A 192 8.75 -16.35 17.89
N LYS A 193 8.18 -15.67 18.89
CA LYS A 193 7.51 -14.39 18.74
C LYS A 193 8.36 -13.27 19.32
N LEU A 194 8.51 -12.21 18.56
CA LEU A 194 9.13 -10.99 19.04
C LEU A 194 8.19 -10.33 20.09
N ILE A 195 8.76 -10.05 21.24
CA ILE A 195 8.15 -9.24 22.30
C ILE A 195 9.08 -8.05 22.52
N SER A 196 8.55 -6.84 22.49
CA SER A 196 9.36 -5.67 22.77
C SER A 196 8.51 -4.62 23.48
N ASP A 197 9.03 -4.13 24.61
CA ASP A 197 8.56 -2.95 25.30
C ASP A 197 9.43 -1.73 24.97
N VAL A 198 10.31 -1.86 23.95
CA VAL A 198 11.31 -0.85 23.62
C VAL A 198 10.78 0.06 22.53
N GLY A 199 10.69 1.33 22.82
CA GLY A 199 10.38 2.36 21.83
C GLY A 199 11.45 2.46 20.73
N LEU A 200 11.04 2.85 19.53
CA LEU A 200 11.92 3.12 18.40
C LEU A 200 12.75 4.38 18.68
N LYS A 201 14.01 4.37 18.25
CA LYS A 201 14.91 5.54 18.34
C LYS A 201 15.04 6.28 17.02
N SER A 202 14.61 5.66 15.93
CA SER A 202 14.56 6.23 14.59
C SER A 202 13.22 5.91 13.94
N LYS A 203 12.86 6.68 12.92
CA LYS A 203 11.62 6.45 12.17
C LYS A 203 11.62 5.06 11.55
N TRP A 204 10.48 4.39 11.66
CA TRP A 204 10.23 3.11 11.03
C TRP A 204 8.86 3.12 10.36
N ARG A 205 8.82 2.58 9.16
CA ARG A 205 7.61 2.40 8.36
C ARG A 205 7.42 0.94 8.03
N SER A 206 6.21 0.44 8.15
CA SER A 206 5.88 -0.93 7.79
C SER A 206 4.72 -0.98 6.81
N VAL A 207 4.86 -1.78 5.75
CA VAL A 207 3.89 -1.86 4.65
C VAL A 207 3.56 -3.32 4.36
N TRP A 208 2.26 -3.60 4.12
CA TRP A 208 1.75 -4.93 3.78
C TRP A 208 0.86 -4.86 2.55
N THR A 209 0.61 -6.00 1.93
CA THR A 209 -0.37 -6.17 0.83
C THR A 209 -1.68 -6.79 1.30
N ASP A 210 -1.73 -7.20 2.57
CA ASP A 210 -2.92 -7.72 3.27
C ASP A 210 -2.83 -7.30 4.73
N GLN A 211 -3.86 -7.55 5.52
CA GLN A 211 -3.78 -7.31 6.96
C GLN A 211 -2.67 -8.14 7.60
N PRO A 212 -1.81 -7.52 8.44
CA PRO A 212 -0.90 -8.28 9.26
C PRO A 212 -1.68 -9.16 10.25
N LYS A 213 -1.09 -10.29 10.65
CA LYS A 213 -1.67 -11.12 11.71
C LYS A 213 -1.93 -10.30 12.97
N ALA A 214 -2.98 -10.67 13.73
CA ALA A 214 -3.43 -9.92 14.91
C ALA A 214 -2.28 -9.57 15.88
N GLU A 215 -1.38 -10.54 16.16
CA GLU A 215 -0.25 -10.30 17.05
C GLU A 215 0.73 -9.25 16.51
N THR A 216 0.97 -9.24 15.20
CA THR A 216 1.81 -8.22 14.57
C THR A 216 1.16 -6.84 14.63
N GLY A 217 -0.15 -6.75 14.38
CA GLY A 217 -0.89 -5.50 14.49
C GLY A 217 -0.89 -4.94 15.91
N VAL A 218 -1.14 -5.77 16.92
CA VAL A 218 -1.09 -5.37 18.35
C VAL A 218 0.32 -4.91 18.73
N PHE A 219 1.35 -5.65 18.30
CA PHE A 219 2.75 -5.27 18.55
C PHE A 219 3.06 -3.87 18.02
N ILE A 220 2.66 -3.57 16.78
CA ILE A 220 2.92 -2.27 16.14
C ILE A 220 2.16 -1.15 16.83
N LYS A 221 0.89 -1.35 17.17
CA LYS A 221 0.12 -0.35 17.93
C LYS A 221 0.77 -0.01 19.27
N ASN A 222 1.37 -0.99 19.95
CA ASN A 222 2.05 -0.78 21.22
C ASN A 222 3.39 -0.04 21.08
N LEU A 223 4.01 -0.03 19.90
CA LEU A 223 5.24 0.73 19.65
C LEU A 223 5.00 2.24 19.56
N GLY A 224 3.78 2.69 19.32
CA GLY A 224 3.42 4.11 19.24
C GLY A 224 3.63 4.70 17.84
N ASP A 225 4.50 5.68 17.68
CA ASP A 225 4.68 6.48 16.46
C ASP A 225 5.35 5.66 15.33
N VAL A 226 4.57 4.77 14.71
CA VAL A 226 4.97 3.93 13.56
C VAL A 226 4.12 4.30 12.36
N GLU A 227 4.77 4.62 11.26
CA GLU A 227 4.08 4.78 9.98
C GLU A 227 3.68 3.41 9.41
N THR A 228 2.39 3.19 9.15
CA THR A 228 1.90 1.94 8.58
C THR A 228 1.09 2.19 7.31
N ARG A 229 1.11 1.23 6.38
CA ARG A 229 0.32 1.30 5.15
C ARG A 229 -0.06 -0.09 4.65
N ILE A 230 -1.26 -0.22 4.10
CA ILE A 230 -1.66 -1.38 3.30
C ILE A 230 -1.60 -1.01 1.82
N ALA A 231 -0.92 -1.82 1.03
CA ALA A 231 -0.90 -1.74 -0.43
C ALA A 231 -2.01 -2.60 -1.04
N ALA A 232 -2.20 -2.53 -2.35
CA ALA A 232 -3.20 -3.36 -3.03
C ALA A 232 -2.87 -4.86 -2.87
N TYR A 233 -3.91 -5.66 -2.61
CA TYR A 233 -3.81 -7.07 -2.22
C TYR A 233 -2.87 -7.91 -3.10
N ASP A 234 -3.00 -7.88 -4.41
CA ASP A 234 -2.19 -8.70 -5.32
C ASP A 234 -0.87 -8.03 -5.74
N THR A 235 -0.42 -6.98 -5.07
CA THR A 235 0.85 -6.33 -5.42
C THR A 235 2.02 -7.24 -5.08
N PRO A 236 2.85 -7.67 -6.05
CA PRO A 236 4.07 -8.40 -5.76
C PRO A 236 4.99 -7.60 -4.82
N LEU A 237 5.60 -8.26 -3.82
CA LEU A 237 6.37 -7.56 -2.78
C LEU A 237 7.58 -6.80 -3.34
N ASP A 238 8.18 -7.26 -4.43
CA ASP A 238 9.26 -6.56 -5.12
C ASP A 238 8.77 -5.34 -5.91
N ALA A 239 7.55 -5.36 -6.44
CA ALA A 239 6.90 -4.19 -7.02
C ALA A 239 6.55 -3.17 -5.94
N LEU A 240 6.00 -3.64 -4.80
CA LEU A 240 5.73 -2.80 -3.64
C LEU A 240 7.01 -2.12 -3.11
N LEU A 241 8.12 -2.85 -3.03
CA LEU A 241 9.42 -2.26 -2.69
C LEU A 241 9.78 -1.10 -3.62
N LEU A 242 9.62 -1.28 -4.94
CA LEU A 242 9.94 -0.23 -5.91
C LEU A 242 9.02 0.99 -5.76
N ASP A 243 7.73 0.79 -5.50
CA ASP A 243 6.77 1.87 -5.28
C ASP A 243 7.14 2.69 -4.04
N GLU A 244 7.47 2.02 -2.95
CA GLU A 244 7.90 2.67 -1.71
C GLU A 244 9.24 3.42 -1.89
N LEU A 245 10.21 2.82 -2.59
CA LEU A 245 11.47 3.48 -2.89
C LEU A 245 11.29 4.69 -3.81
N ASN A 246 10.40 4.59 -4.82
CA ASN A 246 10.04 5.73 -5.68
C ASN A 246 9.37 6.85 -4.88
N ALA A 247 8.45 6.51 -3.98
CA ALA A 247 7.81 7.49 -3.09
C ALA A 247 8.84 8.18 -2.18
N ALA A 248 9.79 7.43 -1.63
CA ALA A 248 10.86 7.96 -0.78
C ALA A 248 11.77 8.97 -1.51
N VAL A 249 11.91 8.87 -2.84
CA VAL A 249 12.67 9.84 -3.67
C VAL A 249 11.78 10.89 -4.36
N GLY A 250 10.50 10.95 -4.00
CA GLY A 250 9.58 11.97 -4.52
C GLY A 250 9.04 11.69 -5.94
N LYS A 251 9.13 10.45 -6.43
CA LYS A 251 8.60 10.01 -7.72
C LYS A 251 7.22 9.36 -7.55
N SER A 252 6.27 10.06 -6.94
CA SER A 252 4.89 9.59 -6.82
C SER A 252 4.13 9.90 -8.11
N THR A 253 3.45 8.91 -8.69
CA THR A 253 2.46 9.13 -9.76
C THR A 253 1.17 9.62 -9.14
N GLY A 254 0.61 10.73 -9.65
CA GLY A 254 -0.67 11.26 -9.18
C GLY A 254 -1.77 10.21 -9.36
N SER A 255 -2.30 9.70 -8.26
CA SER A 255 -3.39 8.73 -8.18
C SER A 255 -4.71 9.43 -7.87
N ALA A 256 -5.83 8.71 -8.03
CA ALA A 256 -7.12 9.15 -7.51
C ALA A 256 -7.03 9.45 -6.00
N PRO A 257 -7.89 10.35 -5.46
CA PRO A 257 -7.86 10.75 -4.05
C PRO A 257 -8.03 9.59 -3.06
N MET A 258 -8.72 8.53 -3.50
CA MET A 258 -8.92 7.29 -2.73
C MET A 258 -8.16 6.12 -3.37
N PRO A 259 -7.83 5.07 -2.61
CA PRO A 259 -7.25 3.84 -3.18
C PRO A 259 -8.32 3.08 -3.96
N VAL A 260 -8.29 3.20 -5.28
CA VAL A 260 -9.30 2.61 -6.16
C VAL A 260 -8.72 1.54 -7.08
N VAL A 261 -9.60 0.64 -7.51
CA VAL A 261 -9.37 -0.37 -8.54
C VAL A 261 -10.41 -0.18 -9.63
N GLU A 262 -9.95 0.20 -10.82
CA GLU A 262 -10.84 0.42 -11.96
C GLU A 262 -11.15 -0.91 -12.66
N VAL A 263 -12.44 -1.21 -12.85
CA VAL A 263 -12.94 -2.36 -13.62
C VAL A 263 -13.73 -1.80 -14.81
N PRO A 264 -13.01 -1.43 -15.89
CA PRO A 264 -13.61 -0.74 -17.04
C PRO A 264 -14.46 -1.70 -17.87
N VAL A 265 -15.36 -1.11 -18.65
CA VAL A 265 -16.18 -1.81 -19.66
C VAL A 265 -15.84 -1.34 -21.05
N ALA A 266 -16.16 -2.16 -22.06
CA ALA A 266 -15.89 -1.82 -23.46
C ALA A 266 -16.78 -0.67 -23.98
N LYS A 267 -17.99 -0.55 -23.45
CA LYS A 267 -18.99 0.46 -23.87
C LYS A 267 -19.02 1.61 -22.88
N HIS A 268 -18.96 2.85 -23.38
CA HIS A 268 -19.11 4.04 -22.52
C HIS A 268 -20.46 4.01 -21.77
N SER A 269 -20.41 4.36 -20.48
CA SER A 269 -21.60 4.53 -19.63
C SER A 269 -21.54 5.90 -18.95
N ASP A 270 -22.68 6.59 -18.88
CA ASP A 270 -22.83 7.82 -18.10
C ASP A 270 -22.91 7.58 -16.60
N THR A 271 -23.04 6.29 -16.17
CA THR A 271 -23.14 5.89 -14.77
C THR A 271 -21.99 4.94 -14.43
N VAL A 272 -21.40 5.12 -13.25
CA VAL A 272 -20.38 4.22 -12.67
C VAL A 272 -20.81 3.81 -11.26
N THR A 273 -20.52 2.58 -10.89
CA THR A 273 -20.66 2.12 -9.51
C THR A 273 -19.35 2.34 -8.75
N LEU A 274 -19.39 3.15 -7.69
CA LEU A 274 -18.33 3.24 -6.69
C LEU A 274 -18.61 2.18 -5.63
N PHE A 275 -17.86 1.08 -5.68
CA PHE A 275 -18.09 -0.09 -4.84
C PHE A 275 -17.06 -0.16 -3.71
N TYR A 276 -17.50 0.07 -2.46
CA TYR A 276 -16.70 -0.03 -1.26
C TYR A 276 -16.59 -1.49 -0.82
N SER A 277 -15.38 -2.01 -0.75
CA SER A 277 -15.12 -3.39 -0.33
C SER A 277 -15.46 -3.64 1.14
N GLY A 278 -15.43 -4.90 1.56
CA GLY A 278 -15.39 -5.25 2.98
C GLY A 278 -14.06 -4.86 3.65
N ASP A 279 -13.95 -5.11 4.94
CA ASP A 279 -12.76 -4.87 5.77
C ASP A 279 -11.54 -5.69 5.36
N GLY A 280 -11.73 -6.80 4.62
CA GLY A 280 -10.67 -7.58 3.99
C GLY A 280 -9.98 -6.92 2.80
N GLY A 281 -10.46 -5.74 2.34
CA GLY A 281 -9.96 -5.04 1.17
C GLY A 281 -10.53 -5.58 -0.16
N TRP A 282 -10.00 -5.07 -1.28
CA TRP A 282 -10.51 -5.36 -2.62
C TRP A 282 -10.15 -6.78 -3.10
N ARG A 283 -10.92 -7.78 -2.69
CA ARG A 283 -10.70 -9.20 -3.03
C ARG A 283 -12.00 -10.01 -3.03
N ASP A 284 -11.91 -11.31 -3.35
CA ASP A 284 -12.99 -12.31 -3.23
C ASP A 284 -14.34 -11.83 -3.79
N LEU A 285 -15.34 -11.62 -2.93
CA LEU A 285 -16.69 -11.19 -3.28
C LEU A 285 -16.68 -9.89 -4.07
N ASP A 286 -15.95 -8.89 -3.61
CA ASP A 286 -15.93 -7.54 -4.21
C ASP A 286 -15.45 -7.58 -5.66
N ARG A 287 -14.35 -8.32 -5.92
CA ARG A 287 -13.79 -8.51 -7.26
C ARG A 287 -14.73 -9.32 -8.16
N THR A 288 -15.37 -10.34 -7.60
CA THR A 288 -16.30 -11.20 -8.35
C THR A 288 -17.54 -10.43 -8.78
N ILE A 289 -18.18 -9.70 -7.86
CA ILE A 289 -19.33 -8.85 -8.18
C ILE A 289 -18.96 -7.80 -9.23
N ALA A 290 -17.83 -7.09 -9.03
CA ALA A 290 -17.38 -6.07 -9.97
C ALA A 290 -17.10 -6.64 -11.37
N GLY A 291 -16.47 -7.82 -11.45
CA GLY A 291 -16.22 -8.53 -12.71
C GLY A 291 -17.51 -8.94 -13.43
N GLU A 292 -18.48 -9.49 -12.70
CA GLU A 292 -19.81 -9.85 -13.23
C GLU A 292 -20.58 -8.62 -13.73
N MET A 293 -20.53 -7.50 -12.96
CA MET A 293 -21.15 -6.23 -13.36
C MET A 293 -20.50 -5.69 -14.65
N ALA A 294 -19.17 -5.69 -14.71
CA ALA A 294 -18.42 -5.22 -15.88
C ALA A 294 -18.69 -6.08 -17.12
N ALA A 295 -18.80 -7.41 -16.98
CA ALA A 295 -19.19 -8.33 -18.06
C ALA A 295 -20.57 -8.01 -18.64
N LEU A 296 -21.45 -7.39 -17.84
CA LEU A 296 -22.79 -6.93 -18.24
C LEU A 296 -22.83 -5.44 -18.64
N ASN A 297 -21.64 -4.81 -18.85
CA ASN A 297 -21.44 -3.40 -19.20
C ASN A 297 -21.81 -2.39 -18.10
N TYR A 298 -21.79 -2.77 -16.84
CA TYR A 298 -21.85 -1.84 -15.70
C TYR A 298 -20.43 -1.57 -15.20
N PRO A 299 -19.85 -0.39 -15.46
CA PRO A 299 -18.47 -0.08 -15.01
C PRO A 299 -18.43 0.06 -13.50
N VAL A 300 -17.36 -0.46 -12.91
CA VAL A 300 -17.14 -0.41 -11.47
C VAL A 300 -15.80 0.24 -11.16
N VAL A 301 -15.80 1.08 -10.16
CA VAL A 301 -14.60 1.58 -9.49
C VAL A 301 -14.66 1.09 -8.06
N GLY A 302 -13.85 0.09 -7.76
CA GLY A 302 -13.74 -0.46 -6.42
C GLY A 302 -12.94 0.45 -5.51
N VAL A 303 -13.47 0.77 -4.34
CA VAL A 303 -12.75 1.45 -3.27
C VAL A 303 -12.23 0.40 -2.30
N ASP A 304 -10.91 0.31 -2.17
CA ASP A 304 -10.25 -0.63 -1.26
C ASP A 304 -10.33 -0.08 0.17
N VAL A 305 -11.31 -0.57 0.90
CA VAL A 305 -11.65 -0.09 2.25
C VAL A 305 -10.54 -0.38 3.24
N LEU A 306 -9.90 -1.56 3.15
CA LEU A 306 -8.78 -1.91 4.02
C LEU A 306 -7.64 -0.89 3.93
N ARG A 307 -7.32 -0.47 2.71
CA ARG A 307 -6.27 0.54 2.48
C ARG A 307 -6.69 1.93 2.93
N TYR A 308 -7.95 2.29 2.71
CA TYR A 308 -8.44 3.63 2.96
C TYR A 308 -8.68 3.88 4.45
N PHE A 309 -9.29 2.94 5.16
CA PHE A 309 -9.60 3.00 6.59
C PHE A 309 -8.60 2.27 7.48
N TRP A 310 -7.43 1.96 6.95
CA TRP A 310 -6.32 1.44 7.78
C TRP A 310 -5.93 2.39 8.92
N GLU A 311 -6.08 3.68 8.67
CA GLU A 311 -6.03 4.75 9.66
C GLU A 311 -7.42 5.34 9.83
N HIS A 312 -7.74 5.77 11.05
CA HIS A 312 -9.03 6.41 11.36
C HIS A 312 -9.31 7.57 10.39
N LYS A 313 -10.54 7.60 9.85
CA LYS A 313 -11.09 8.71 9.07
C LYS A 313 -12.40 9.17 9.71
N THR A 314 -12.66 10.48 9.70
CA THR A 314 -14.01 10.92 10.05
C THR A 314 -14.97 10.75 8.87
N PRO A 315 -16.30 10.62 9.11
CA PRO A 315 -17.28 10.61 8.02
C PRO A 315 -17.17 11.84 7.10
N GLU A 316 -16.81 13.01 7.64
CA GLU A 316 -16.61 14.26 6.89
C GLU A 316 -15.39 14.18 5.96
N GLN A 317 -14.27 13.62 6.45
CA GLN A 317 -13.08 13.38 5.62
C GLN A 317 -13.40 12.42 4.48
N ALA A 318 -14.07 11.30 4.78
CA ALA A 318 -14.45 10.31 3.79
C ALA A 318 -15.42 10.89 2.74
N ALA A 319 -16.37 11.75 3.13
CA ALA A 319 -17.25 12.44 2.20
C ALA A 319 -16.50 13.44 1.30
N THR A 320 -15.50 14.14 1.85
CA THR A 320 -14.64 15.06 1.07
C THR A 320 -13.83 14.29 0.01
N ASP A 321 -13.23 13.17 0.38
CA ASP A 321 -12.44 12.35 -0.51
C ASP A 321 -13.32 11.65 -1.57
N LEU A 322 -14.54 11.24 -1.21
CA LEU A 322 -15.54 10.73 -2.16
C LEU A 322 -15.94 11.81 -3.16
N THR A 323 -16.22 13.03 -2.73
CA THR A 323 -16.51 14.17 -3.60
C THR A 323 -15.39 14.41 -4.61
N ALA A 324 -14.13 14.40 -4.15
CA ALA A 324 -12.97 14.56 -5.01
C ALA A 324 -12.82 13.39 -6.02
N THR A 325 -13.12 12.16 -5.58
CA THR A 325 -13.11 10.96 -6.42
C THR A 325 -14.22 11.03 -7.49
N MET A 326 -15.44 11.43 -7.13
CA MET A 326 -16.53 11.67 -8.09
C MET A 326 -16.15 12.75 -9.12
N ALA A 327 -15.52 13.85 -8.68
CA ALA A 327 -15.03 14.90 -9.58
C ALA A 327 -13.95 14.39 -10.55
N TYR A 328 -13.05 13.51 -10.08
CA TYR A 328 -12.05 12.85 -10.91
C TYR A 328 -12.69 12.04 -12.03
N TYR A 329 -13.69 11.18 -11.73
CA TYR A 329 -14.35 10.34 -12.73
C TYR A 329 -15.29 11.15 -13.66
N ARG A 330 -15.94 12.22 -13.17
CA ARG A 330 -16.65 13.17 -14.05
C ARG A 330 -15.71 13.75 -15.11
N LYS A 331 -14.50 14.15 -14.69
CA LYS A 331 -13.52 14.75 -15.59
C LYS A 331 -12.91 13.75 -16.58
N ASN A 332 -12.52 12.56 -16.08
CA ASN A 332 -11.69 11.62 -16.85
C ASN A 332 -12.52 10.59 -17.64
N TRP A 333 -13.69 10.20 -17.12
CA TRP A 333 -14.57 9.22 -17.76
C TRP A 333 -15.87 9.82 -18.33
N GLY A 334 -16.15 11.10 -18.07
CA GLY A 334 -17.37 11.77 -18.49
C GLY A 334 -18.63 11.30 -17.76
N VAL A 335 -18.47 10.68 -16.59
CA VAL A 335 -19.57 10.14 -15.77
C VAL A 335 -20.48 11.25 -15.27
N LYS A 336 -21.78 11.02 -15.27
CA LYS A 336 -22.81 11.95 -14.78
C LYS A 336 -23.47 11.48 -13.50
N SER A 337 -23.63 10.15 -13.33
CA SER A 337 -24.29 9.52 -12.20
C SER A 337 -23.41 8.49 -11.54
N PHE A 338 -23.59 8.33 -10.23
CA PHE A 338 -22.82 7.39 -9.42
C PHE A 338 -23.73 6.52 -8.57
N VAL A 339 -23.67 5.19 -8.74
CA VAL A 339 -24.21 4.31 -7.73
C VAL A 339 -23.18 4.15 -6.63
N LEU A 340 -23.58 4.35 -5.39
CA LEU A 340 -22.75 4.03 -4.25
C LEU A 340 -23.13 2.65 -3.76
N ALA A 341 -22.22 1.70 -3.87
CA ALA A 341 -22.41 0.32 -3.40
C ALA A 341 -21.36 -0.02 -2.35
N GLY A 342 -21.72 -0.83 -1.38
CA GLY A 342 -20.77 -1.29 -0.36
C GLY A 342 -21.15 -2.65 0.16
N TYR A 343 -20.16 -3.43 0.56
CA TYR A 343 -20.31 -4.72 1.20
C TYR A 343 -19.73 -4.69 2.62
N SER A 344 -20.48 -5.23 3.59
CA SER A 344 -20.04 -5.34 4.98
C SER A 344 -19.56 -3.98 5.51
N PHE A 345 -18.33 -3.83 5.98
CA PHE A 345 -17.77 -2.56 6.41
C PHE A 345 -18.03 -1.42 5.39
N GLY A 346 -17.86 -1.70 4.09
CA GLY A 346 -18.15 -0.73 3.03
C GLY A 346 -19.62 -0.30 2.98
N ALA A 347 -20.56 -1.19 3.29
CA ALA A 347 -21.98 -0.87 3.40
C ALA A 347 -22.26 -0.03 4.65
N ASP A 348 -21.61 -0.34 5.77
CA ASP A 348 -21.84 0.32 7.06
C ASP A 348 -21.46 1.79 7.05
N ILE A 349 -20.35 2.14 6.41
CA ILE A 349 -19.88 3.53 6.36
C ILE A 349 -20.64 4.44 5.39
N LEU A 350 -21.22 3.87 4.32
CA LEU A 350 -21.83 4.63 3.24
C LEU A 350 -23.00 5.54 3.66
N PRO A 351 -23.93 5.16 4.57
CA PRO A 351 -25.00 6.05 5.00
C PRO A 351 -24.49 7.36 5.59
N ALA A 352 -23.48 7.29 6.46
CA ALA A 352 -22.90 8.47 7.10
C ALA A 352 -22.10 9.34 6.11
N ILE A 353 -21.37 8.71 5.18
CA ILE A 353 -20.65 9.42 4.10
C ILE A 353 -21.63 10.13 3.18
N TYR A 354 -22.68 9.43 2.71
CA TYR A 354 -23.69 10.01 1.82
C TYR A 354 -24.37 11.24 2.44
N ASN A 355 -24.74 11.20 3.71
CA ASN A 355 -25.41 12.32 4.38
C ASN A 355 -24.53 13.58 4.44
N ARG A 356 -23.20 13.42 4.36
CA ARG A 356 -22.22 14.53 4.41
C ARG A 356 -21.76 15.01 3.02
N LEU A 357 -22.23 14.38 1.95
CA LEU A 357 -21.95 14.86 0.59
C LEU A 357 -22.60 16.21 0.32
N PRO A 358 -21.99 17.06 -0.52
CA PRO A 358 -22.66 18.24 -1.08
C PRO A 358 -23.95 17.86 -1.82
N GLN A 359 -24.94 18.73 -1.83
CA GLN A 359 -26.24 18.44 -2.45
C GLN A 359 -26.11 18.04 -3.94
N GLN A 360 -25.24 18.72 -4.68
CA GLN A 360 -24.98 18.39 -6.09
C GLN A 360 -24.50 16.95 -6.29
N ASP A 361 -23.68 16.43 -5.35
CA ASP A 361 -23.21 15.05 -5.40
C ASP A 361 -24.33 14.08 -5.03
N LYS A 362 -25.10 14.37 -3.98
CA LYS A 362 -26.31 13.60 -3.61
C LYS A 362 -27.31 13.47 -4.76
N ASP A 363 -27.49 14.56 -5.54
CA ASP A 363 -28.40 14.57 -6.68
C ASP A 363 -27.91 13.67 -7.82
N SER A 364 -26.60 13.49 -7.95
CA SER A 364 -25.99 12.57 -8.92
C SER A 364 -25.95 11.10 -8.46
N VAL A 365 -26.42 10.80 -7.24
CA VAL A 365 -26.51 9.43 -6.71
C VAL A 365 -27.96 8.95 -6.76
N PRO A 366 -28.33 8.15 -7.78
CA PRO A 366 -29.68 7.57 -7.87
C PRO A 366 -29.92 6.42 -6.87
N LEU A 367 -28.86 5.70 -6.45
CA LEU A 367 -28.99 4.50 -5.63
C LEU A 367 -27.80 4.31 -4.68
N LEU A 368 -28.11 3.90 -3.44
CA LEU A 368 -27.18 3.33 -2.46
C LEU A 368 -27.50 1.83 -2.33
N ALA A 369 -26.56 0.97 -2.69
CA ALA A 369 -26.67 -0.47 -2.53
C ALA A 369 -25.85 -0.92 -1.31
N LEU A 370 -26.54 -1.27 -0.25
CA LEU A 370 -25.98 -1.64 1.06
C LEU A 370 -26.10 -3.17 1.22
N ILE A 371 -24.98 -3.88 1.10
CA ILE A 371 -24.91 -5.33 1.05
C ILE A 371 -24.30 -5.85 2.35
N ALA A 372 -25.02 -6.70 3.08
CA ALA A 372 -24.68 -7.18 4.43
C ALA A 372 -24.48 -6.04 5.44
N LEU A 373 -25.43 -5.10 5.49
CA LEU A 373 -25.42 -3.93 6.34
C LEU A 373 -25.60 -4.30 7.81
N ALA A 374 -24.68 -3.87 8.69
CA ALA A 374 -24.78 -3.99 10.13
C ALA A 374 -25.63 -2.86 10.77
N ASN A 375 -25.75 -2.87 12.10
CA ASN A 375 -26.48 -1.82 12.84
C ASN A 375 -25.62 -0.60 13.20
N HIS A 376 -24.30 -0.72 13.06
CA HIS A 376 -23.33 0.31 13.44
C HIS A 376 -22.21 0.37 12.40
N ALA A 377 -21.56 1.53 12.27
CA ALA A 377 -20.39 1.76 11.45
C ALA A 377 -19.16 2.06 12.29
N ASP A 378 -18.01 1.57 11.85
CA ASP A 378 -16.68 1.99 12.30
C ASP A 378 -15.97 2.71 11.16
N PHE A 379 -15.08 3.63 11.48
CA PHE A 379 -14.31 4.40 10.49
C PHE A 379 -12.80 4.16 10.61
N GLU A 380 -12.44 3.03 11.19
CA GLU A 380 -11.07 2.51 11.28
C GLU A 380 -11.08 0.97 11.22
N ILE A 381 -10.17 0.37 10.49
CA ILE A 381 -9.99 -1.08 10.49
C ILE A 381 -9.23 -1.49 11.75
N HIS A 382 -9.86 -2.29 12.60
CA HIS A 382 -9.23 -2.81 13.81
C HIS A 382 -8.76 -4.25 13.61
N VAL A 383 -7.46 -4.49 13.74
CA VAL A 383 -6.90 -5.86 13.70
C VAL A 383 -7.52 -6.76 14.78
N SER A 384 -7.93 -6.17 15.92
CA SER A 384 -8.66 -6.86 16.98
C SER A 384 -10.13 -7.17 16.66
N GLY A 385 -10.76 -6.44 15.74
CA GLY A 385 -12.13 -6.67 15.26
C GLY A 385 -12.32 -8.03 14.59
N TRP A 386 -11.27 -8.57 14.00
CA TRP A 386 -11.24 -9.94 13.44
C TRP A 386 -11.44 -11.03 14.48
N LEU A 387 -11.25 -10.72 15.77
CA LEU A 387 -11.51 -11.59 16.91
C LEU A 387 -12.89 -11.36 17.54
N GLY A 388 -13.82 -10.69 16.85
CA GLY A 388 -15.19 -10.47 17.31
C GLY A 388 -15.38 -9.35 18.33
N GLN A 389 -14.43 -8.43 18.47
CA GLN A 389 -14.60 -7.20 19.23
C GLN A 389 -14.91 -6.04 18.30
N SER A 390 -16.20 -5.75 18.08
CA SER A 390 -16.64 -4.60 17.31
C SER A 390 -16.33 -3.31 18.10
N GLY A 391 -15.58 -2.40 17.48
CA GLY A 391 -15.41 -1.04 17.94
C GLY A 391 -16.54 -0.11 17.48
N ALA A 392 -17.79 -0.60 17.41
CA ALA A 392 -18.92 0.09 16.80
C ALA A 392 -19.16 1.49 17.40
N GLU A 393 -18.76 2.52 16.68
CA GLU A 393 -18.81 3.90 17.18
C GLU A 393 -20.06 4.68 16.74
N LEU A 394 -20.63 4.38 15.53
CA LEU A 394 -21.73 5.15 14.97
C LEU A 394 -22.97 4.31 14.71
N PRO A 395 -24.10 4.54 15.44
CA PRO A 395 -25.38 3.89 15.13
C PRO A 395 -25.91 4.30 13.75
N LEU A 396 -26.33 3.34 12.92
CA LEU A 396 -26.78 3.59 11.54
C LEU A 396 -28.23 4.02 11.42
N ALA A 397 -29.10 3.72 12.40
CA ALA A 397 -30.52 4.09 12.32
C ALA A 397 -30.77 5.60 12.11
N PRO A 398 -30.05 6.53 12.80
CA PRO A 398 -30.20 7.96 12.53
C PRO A 398 -29.68 8.39 11.16
N GLU A 399 -28.64 7.73 10.65
CA GLU A 399 -28.09 8.01 9.33
C GLU A 399 -29.03 7.53 8.22
N LEU A 400 -29.55 6.31 8.33
CA LEU A 400 -30.53 5.77 7.39
C LEU A 400 -31.83 6.58 7.37
N ALA A 401 -32.24 7.18 8.50
CA ALA A 401 -33.43 8.00 8.58
C ALA A 401 -33.38 9.23 7.67
N GLN A 402 -32.20 9.78 7.41
CA GLN A 402 -31.96 10.99 6.62
C GLN A 402 -31.92 10.73 5.10
N ILE A 403 -31.76 9.47 4.68
CA ILE A 403 -31.65 9.11 3.26
C ILE A 403 -33.04 8.87 2.67
N PRO A 404 -33.36 9.42 1.47
CA PRO A 404 -34.60 9.08 0.77
C PRO A 404 -34.70 7.57 0.55
N LYS A 405 -35.80 6.97 1.05
CA LYS A 405 -35.92 5.50 1.10
C LYS A 405 -35.93 4.85 -0.28
N ASN A 406 -36.51 5.52 -1.26
CA ASN A 406 -36.49 5.08 -2.66
C ASN A 406 -35.10 5.04 -3.30
N LYS A 407 -34.07 5.63 -2.67
CA LYS A 407 -32.67 5.52 -3.10
C LYS A 407 -31.90 4.38 -2.42
N ILE A 408 -32.52 3.60 -1.54
CA ILE A 408 -31.84 2.55 -0.80
C ILE A 408 -32.20 1.18 -1.40
N LEU A 409 -31.16 0.41 -1.72
CA LEU A 409 -31.20 -1.04 -1.86
C LEU A 409 -30.46 -1.64 -0.67
N CYS A 410 -31.14 -2.44 0.16
CA CYS A 410 -30.53 -3.12 1.29
C CYS A 410 -30.63 -4.63 1.07
N VAL A 411 -29.49 -5.31 1.07
CA VAL A 411 -29.36 -6.75 0.81
C VAL A 411 -28.77 -7.43 2.04
N TYR A 412 -29.41 -8.51 2.51
CA TYR A 412 -28.89 -9.26 3.65
C TYR A 412 -29.11 -10.77 3.51
N GLY A 413 -28.24 -11.54 4.14
CA GLY A 413 -28.40 -12.99 4.26
C GLY A 413 -29.45 -13.33 5.32
N LYS A 414 -30.31 -14.32 5.03
CA LYS A 414 -31.39 -14.74 5.92
C LYS A 414 -30.92 -15.08 7.34
N GLU A 415 -29.71 -15.61 7.46
CA GLU A 415 -29.12 -15.99 8.74
C GLU A 415 -28.73 -14.79 9.61
N GLU A 416 -28.58 -13.59 9.00
CA GLU A 416 -28.20 -12.36 9.68
C GLU A 416 -29.39 -11.43 10.01
N ILE A 417 -30.60 -11.90 9.92
CA ILE A 417 -31.81 -11.09 10.13
C ILE A 417 -31.85 -10.36 11.47
N ALA A 418 -31.22 -10.91 12.50
CA ALA A 418 -31.15 -10.30 13.84
C ALA A 418 -30.08 -9.20 13.96
N GLU A 419 -29.11 -9.17 13.07
CA GLU A 419 -27.93 -8.32 13.14
C GLU A 419 -27.94 -7.18 12.11
N THR A 420 -28.78 -7.31 11.06
CA THR A 420 -28.83 -6.34 9.97
C THR A 420 -29.73 -5.14 10.24
N ALA A 421 -29.27 -3.94 9.85
CA ALA A 421 -30.10 -2.73 9.87
C ALA A 421 -31.17 -2.72 8.74
N CYS A 422 -31.11 -3.60 7.73
CA CYS A 422 -32.07 -3.68 6.64
C CYS A 422 -33.52 -3.88 7.15
N THR A 423 -33.71 -4.60 8.28
CA THR A 423 -35.01 -4.84 8.88
C THR A 423 -35.71 -3.56 9.34
N SER A 424 -34.96 -2.51 9.70
CA SER A 424 -35.50 -1.20 10.06
C SER A 424 -36.11 -0.45 8.88
N LEU A 425 -35.81 -0.85 7.66
CA LEU A 425 -36.30 -0.27 6.42
C LEU A 425 -37.54 -1.00 5.86
N LEU A 426 -37.97 -2.09 6.46
CA LEU A 426 -39.19 -2.80 6.07
C LEU A 426 -40.41 -1.85 6.19
N ASN A 427 -41.36 -2.02 5.25
CA ASN A 427 -42.55 -1.17 5.10
C ASN A 427 -42.24 0.31 4.75
N THR A 428 -41.06 0.59 4.19
CA THR A 428 -40.71 1.88 3.57
C THR A 428 -40.65 1.72 2.03
N GLU A 429 -40.27 2.76 1.32
CA GLU A 429 -40.01 2.74 -0.11
C GLU A 429 -38.63 2.14 -0.49
N ALA A 430 -37.88 1.65 0.45
CA ALA A 430 -36.57 1.03 0.20
C ALA A 430 -36.70 -0.34 -0.46
N ASN A 431 -35.78 -0.67 -1.35
CA ASN A 431 -35.70 -2.01 -1.93
C ASN A 431 -34.97 -2.93 -0.94
N ILE A 432 -35.66 -3.96 -0.45
CA ILE A 432 -35.10 -4.93 0.49
C ILE A 432 -34.99 -6.28 -0.18
N LEU A 433 -33.80 -6.87 -0.18
CA LEU A 433 -33.54 -8.20 -0.69
C LEU A 433 -33.04 -9.11 0.42
N GLU A 434 -33.86 -10.08 0.83
CA GLU A 434 -33.41 -11.19 1.65
C GLU A 434 -32.92 -12.31 0.74
N LEU A 435 -31.73 -12.81 0.92
CA LEU A 435 -31.11 -13.89 0.16
C LEU A 435 -30.77 -15.08 1.08
N PRO A 436 -30.69 -16.32 0.54
CA PRO A 436 -30.21 -17.46 1.31
C PRO A 436 -28.79 -17.24 1.86
N GLY A 437 -28.44 -17.95 2.96
CA GLY A 437 -27.14 -17.93 3.60
C GLY A 437 -26.98 -16.81 4.61
N GLY A 438 -25.75 -16.66 5.07
CA GLY A 438 -25.32 -15.60 5.99
C GLY A 438 -24.58 -14.47 5.26
N HIS A 439 -23.50 -13.99 5.87
CA HIS A 439 -22.71 -12.83 5.43
C HIS A 439 -22.17 -12.93 4.00
N HIS A 440 -21.87 -14.15 3.55
CA HIS A 440 -21.32 -14.44 2.22
C HIS A 440 -22.34 -14.97 1.20
N PHE A 441 -23.66 -14.95 1.51
CA PHE A 441 -24.76 -15.32 0.57
C PHE A 441 -24.56 -16.68 -0.09
N ASP A 442 -24.16 -17.70 0.66
CA ASP A 442 -23.80 -19.05 0.17
C ASP A 442 -22.77 -19.02 -0.99
N GLU A 443 -21.97 -17.94 -1.10
CA GLU A 443 -20.98 -17.71 -2.17
C GLU A 443 -21.58 -17.67 -3.60
N ASP A 444 -22.91 -17.54 -3.74
CA ASP A 444 -23.59 -17.40 -5.04
C ASP A 444 -23.56 -15.94 -5.53
N TYR A 445 -22.35 -15.41 -5.72
CA TYR A 445 -22.12 -14.02 -6.12
C TYR A 445 -22.71 -13.67 -7.50
N PRO A 446 -22.73 -14.57 -8.52
CA PRO A 446 -23.42 -14.29 -9.77
C PRO A 446 -24.92 -14.07 -9.60
N LYS A 447 -25.57 -14.80 -8.69
CA LYS A 447 -26.99 -14.59 -8.38
C LYS A 447 -27.21 -13.29 -7.62
N LEU A 448 -26.39 -13.00 -6.64
CA LEU A 448 -26.40 -11.74 -5.90
C LEU A 448 -26.27 -10.55 -6.87
N THR A 449 -25.28 -10.58 -7.77
CA THR A 449 -25.05 -9.55 -8.78
C THR A 449 -26.27 -9.33 -9.66
N ARG A 450 -26.87 -10.40 -10.20
CA ARG A 450 -28.09 -10.29 -11.02
C ARG A 450 -29.22 -9.62 -10.26
N LYS A 451 -29.43 -9.97 -8.99
CA LYS A 451 -30.48 -9.36 -8.15
C LYS A 451 -30.24 -7.87 -7.89
N ILE A 452 -29.00 -7.47 -7.71
CA ILE A 452 -28.62 -6.06 -7.59
C ILE A 452 -28.91 -5.33 -8.90
N LEU A 453 -28.52 -5.90 -10.04
CA LEU A 453 -28.73 -5.30 -11.36
C LEU A 453 -30.21 -5.24 -11.76
N ASP A 454 -31.06 -6.19 -11.33
CA ASP A 454 -32.50 -6.10 -11.50
C ASP A 454 -33.06 -4.81 -10.87
N VAL A 455 -32.52 -4.40 -9.69
CA VAL A 455 -32.91 -3.14 -9.04
C VAL A 455 -32.31 -1.94 -9.75
N TYR A 456 -31.05 -2.04 -10.26
CA TYR A 456 -30.46 -0.96 -11.07
C TYR A 456 -31.34 -0.61 -12.26
N GLN A 457 -31.83 -1.63 -13.00
CA GLN A 457 -32.70 -1.42 -14.16
C GLN A 457 -34.04 -0.77 -13.77
N GLN A 458 -34.61 -1.11 -12.62
CA GLN A 458 -35.84 -0.46 -12.10
C GLN A 458 -35.61 1.04 -11.81
N HIS A 459 -34.40 1.43 -11.47
CA HIS A 459 -33.98 2.81 -11.27
C HIS A 459 -33.49 3.49 -12.55
N GLY A 460 -33.60 2.85 -13.72
CA GLY A 460 -33.14 3.40 -15.01
C GLY A 460 -31.61 3.49 -15.15
N ILE A 461 -30.89 2.72 -14.35
CA ILE A 461 -29.42 2.61 -14.39
C ILE A 461 -29.06 1.53 -15.42
N ASN A 462 -28.39 1.93 -16.52
CA ASN A 462 -28.01 1.05 -17.64
C ASN A 462 -26.50 1.12 -17.90
#